data_78ad39e9426588dae25d82c91dc485d5
#
_entry.id   78ad39e9426588dae25d82c91dc485d5
#
_cell.length_a   1.000
_cell.length_b   1.000
_cell.length_c   1.000
_cell.angle_alpha   90.00
_cell.angle_beta   90.00
_cell.angle_gamma   90.00
#
_symmetry.space_group_name_H-M   'P 1'
#
loop_
_entity.id
_entity.type
_entity.pdbx_description
1 polymer ?
#
loop_
_entity_poly.entity_id
_entity_poly.type
_entity_poly.pdbx_seq_one_letter_code
_entity_poly.pdbx_strand_id
1 'polypeptide(L)'
;MPVITPPGFDLQPSGQQVALASNYITNFDFLNQYLPDTYEKEFERYGNRTVASFLRMVGAEMPSNSDMIKWAEQGRLHTKYTGCVATGFAAGVAVATWLIPAAQVNPGAPASTAPANGFTAVRVGQTVMISDETAASTLSNKAIVTNVAAAAAAGTYAVTVAYYDQGGQTMGAAANCTMFIYGSEFQKGTNGMQGSIEAQDFIFDNNPIIIKDTYQVNGSDMAQIGWVEVTTENGGSGYLWYLKSEHETRLRFEDYLETAMVEAVPATVGGVGSGAATAGFNGSDGIFYVVNSRGNVWNGGNPVALAGFDSVIQRLDKQGAIEENVIFCNRQFSFDIDDMLAAQNSYGAGGTSYGLFDNDEEMALNLGFTGFRRGYDFYKSDWKYLNDPTMRGGLTGGAVNGLMVPAGSTTVYDQILGKNAKRPFLHVRYRASETEDRRYKTWITGSAGGARTSDLDAMTVNFLSERAVCTLGANNFFLFRD
;
A
#
# COMPACT_ATOMS: atom_id res chain seq x y z
N MET A 1 -40.05 -10.20 48.67
CA MET A 1 -39.43 -9.11 47.85
C MET A 1 -39.51 -9.56 46.40
N PRO A 2 -40.01 -8.77 45.49
CA PRO A 2 -39.99 -9.16 44.08
C PRO A 2 -38.54 -9.23 43.62
N VAL A 3 -38.11 -10.37 43.06
CA VAL A 3 -36.82 -10.50 42.43
C VAL A 3 -36.92 -9.69 41.15
N ILE A 4 -36.26 -8.53 41.11
CA ILE A 4 -36.11 -7.76 39.89
C ILE A 4 -34.98 -8.43 39.13
N THR A 5 -35.33 -9.20 38.14
CA THR A 5 -34.37 -9.74 37.20
C THR A 5 -33.92 -8.56 36.34
N PRO A 6 -32.66 -8.16 36.37
CA PRO A 6 -32.17 -7.07 35.51
C PRO A 6 -32.33 -7.50 34.06
N PRO A 7 -32.84 -6.64 33.18
CA PRO A 7 -33.03 -6.99 31.80
C PRO A 7 -31.69 -7.22 31.10
N GLY A 8 -31.44 -8.46 30.73
CA GLY A 8 -30.57 -8.73 29.61
C GLY A 8 -29.07 -8.72 29.82
N PHE A 9 -28.58 -8.74 31.08
CA PHE A 9 -27.15 -8.98 31.30
C PHE A 9 -26.90 -10.48 31.47
N ASP A 10 -26.66 -11.14 30.37
CA ASP A 10 -26.16 -12.51 30.39
C ASP A 10 -24.63 -12.43 30.57
N LEU A 11 -24.17 -12.49 31.82
CA LEU A 11 -22.76 -12.54 32.18
C LEU A 11 -22.11 -13.90 31.83
N GLN A 12 -22.55 -14.54 30.76
CA GLN A 12 -21.95 -15.79 30.33
C GLN A 12 -20.57 -15.53 29.69
N PRO A 13 -19.51 -16.08 30.27
CA PRO A 13 -18.14 -15.74 29.85
C PRO A 13 -17.70 -16.38 28.54
N SER A 14 -18.56 -17.09 27.82
CA SER A 14 -18.14 -17.74 26.57
C SER A 14 -19.31 -17.99 25.61
N GLY A 15 -19.18 -17.62 24.38
CA GLY A 15 -19.93 -18.19 23.28
C GLY A 15 -20.89 -17.29 22.50
N GLN A 16 -21.19 -16.07 22.91
CA GLN A 16 -21.97 -15.16 22.07
C GLN A 16 -21.06 -14.12 21.39
N GLN A 17 -21.26 -13.97 20.10
CA GLN A 17 -20.75 -12.79 19.39
C GLN A 17 -21.43 -11.56 20.00
N VAL A 18 -20.64 -10.73 20.66
CA VAL A 18 -21.14 -9.50 21.25
C VAL A 18 -21.16 -8.45 20.15
N ALA A 19 -22.36 -7.95 19.83
CA ALA A 19 -22.48 -6.82 18.91
C ALA A 19 -21.74 -5.60 19.47
N LEU A 20 -21.01 -4.89 18.63
CA LEU A 20 -20.14 -3.76 19.01
C LEU A 20 -20.87 -2.68 19.81
N ALA A 21 -22.16 -2.47 19.57
CA ALA A 21 -22.96 -1.43 20.20
C ALA A 21 -23.18 -1.61 21.72
N SER A 22 -22.93 -2.80 22.28
CA SER A 22 -23.22 -3.12 23.68
C SER A 22 -21.99 -3.47 24.54
N ASN A 23 -20.78 -3.27 24.03
CA ASN A 23 -19.55 -3.66 24.71
C ASN A 23 -19.02 -2.64 25.71
N TYR A 24 -19.63 -1.49 25.79
CA TYR A 24 -19.20 -0.44 26.71
C TYR A 24 -20.12 -0.41 27.94
N ILE A 25 -19.53 -0.52 29.11
CA ILE A 25 -20.21 -0.29 30.36
C ILE A 25 -20.35 1.24 30.50
N THR A 26 -21.53 1.75 30.22
CA THR A 26 -21.84 3.17 30.38
C THR A 26 -22.44 3.50 31.74
N ASN A 27 -22.81 2.48 32.51
CA ASN A 27 -23.47 2.63 33.79
C ASN A 27 -23.06 1.50 34.77
N PHE A 28 -22.60 1.86 35.95
CA PHE A 28 -22.18 0.93 37.00
C PHE A 28 -23.31 0.56 37.99
N ASP A 29 -24.56 0.83 37.65
CA ASP A 29 -25.70 0.57 38.55
C ASP A 29 -25.81 -0.88 39.02
N PHE A 30 -25.33 -1.84 38.22
CA PHE A 30 -25.35 -3.25 38.61
C PHE A 30 -24.36 -3.58 39.74
N LEU A 31 -23.28 -2.83 39.91
CA LEU A 31 -22.31 -3.02 41.00
C LEU A 31 -22.83 -2.44 42.31
N ASN A 32 -23.72 -1.44 42.29
CA ASN A 32 -24.23 -0.77 43.45
C ASN A 32 -25.35 -1.58 44.18
N GLN A 33 -26.01 -2.53 43.48
CA GLN A 33 -27.18 -3.20 44.06
C GLN A 33 -26.85 -4.36 45.00
N TYR A 34 -25.72 -5.06 44.85
CA TYR A 34 -25.45 -6.30 45.56
C TYR A 34 -24.05 -6.44 46.16
N LEU A 35 -23.13 -5.48 46.00
CA LEU A 35 -21.72 -5.59 46.45
C LEU A 35 -21.17 -7.00 46.14
N PRO A 36 -21.19 -7.45 44.88
CA PRO A 36 -20.67 -8.76 44.57
C PRO A 36 -19.17 -8.82 44.83
N ASP A 37 -18.68 -9.99 45.22
CA ASP A 37 -17.25 -10.27 45.26
C ASP A 37 -16.74 -10.30 43.81
N THR A 38 -16.14 -9.18 43.36
CA THR A 38 -15.63 -9.00 42.01
C THR A 38 -14.11 -9.04 42.03
N TYR A 39 -13.51 -9.60 41.02
CA TYR A 39 -12.06 -9.54 40.85
C TYR A 39 -11.60 -8.08 40.79
N GLU A 40 -10.53 -7.75 41.50
CA GLU A 40 -9.95 -6.40 41.54
C GLU A 40 -9.49 -5.90 40.17
N LYS A 41 -9.16 -6.84 39.28
CA LYS A 41 -8.75 -6.52 37.88
C LYS A 41 -9.74 -7.11 36.91
N GLU A 42 -10.16 -6.28 35.96
CA GLU A 42 -10.98 -6.70 34.84
C GLU A 42 -10.16 -7.58 33.89
N PHE A 43 -10.72 -8.74 33.53
CA PHE A 43 -10.10 -9.61 32.54
C PHE A 43 -10.39 -9.11 31.13
N GLU A 44 -9.35 -8.67 30.42
CA GLU A 44 -9.45 -8.29 29.03
C GLU A 44 -9.57 -9.54 28.13
N ARG A 45 -10.79 -9.80 27.67
CA ARG A 45 -11.14 -11.01 26.92
C ARG A 45 -10.37 -11.18 25.61
N TYR A 46 -9.99 -10.11 24.97
CA TYR A 46 -9.46 -10.12 23.63
C TYR A 46 -7.94 -9.91 23.53
N GLY A 47 -7.29 -9.67 24.65
CA GLY A 47 -5.85 -9.41 24.70
C GLY A 47 -5.45 -8.14 23.95
N ASN A 48 -4.17 -7.99 23.73
CA ASN A 48 -3.62 -6.80 23.07
C ASN A 48 -4.04 -6.76 21.58
N ARG A 49 -4.92 -5.83 21.22
CA ARG A 49 -5.53 -5.69 19.89
C ARG A 49 -4.95 -4.56 19.06
N THR A 50 -3.87 -3.96 19.46
CA THR A 50 -3.35 -2.81 18.72
C THR A 50 -3.00 -3.17 17.29
N VAL A 51 -3.70 -2.55 16.36
CA VAL A 51 -3.43 -2.57 14.91
C VAL A 51 -2.22 -1.68 14.60
N ALA A 52 -1.90 -0.75 15.50
CA ALA A 52 -0.86 0.27 15.35
C ALA A 52 0.59 -0.27 15.20
N SER A 53 0.77 -1.56 15.22
CA SER A 53 2.09 -2.17 15.03
C SER A 53 2.56 -2.22 13.58
N PHE A 54 1.64 -2.23 12.61
CA PHE A 54 1.95 -2.36 11.19
C PHE A 54 2.79 -1.18 10.68
N LEU A 55 2.28 0.04 10.80
CA LEU A 55 3.00 1.23 10.33
C LEU A 55 4.27 1.51 11.14
N ARG A 56 4.29 1.17 12.43
CA ARG A 56 5.50 1.27 13.25
C ARG A 56 6.58 0.29 12.80
N MET A 57 6.20 -0.88 12.33
CA MET A 57 7.13 -1.92 11.87
C MET A 57 7.67 -1.61 10.47
N VAL A 58 6.84 -1.11 9.57
CA VAL A 58 7.17 -0.92 8.15
C VAL A 58 7.67 0.48 7.87
N GLY A 59 7.16 1.50 8.55
CA GLY A 59 7.35 2.89 8.20
C GLY A 59 8.11 3.72 9.22
N ALA A 60 8.89 4.67 8.73
CA ALA A 60 9.36 5.78 9.53
C ALA A 60 8.32 6.91 9.50
N GLU A 61 8.15 7.58 10.63
CA GLU A 61 7.37 8.80 10.72
C GLU A 61 8.28 10.01 10.55
N MET A 62 7.88 10.95 9.68
CA MET A 62 8.68 12.13 9.36
C MET A 62 7.84 13.39 9.36
N PRO A 63 8.38 14.52 9.83
CA PRO A 63 7.66 15.79 9.82
C PRO A 63 7.49 16.35 8.40
N SER A 64 6.40 17.08 8.19
CA SER A 64 6.12 17.88 7.01
C SER A 64 5.35 19.14 7.41
N ASN A 65 5.70 20.27 6.82
CA ASN A 65 5.02 21.55 7.09
C ASN A 65 4.04 21.97 5.99
N SER A 66 3.85 21.12 4.96
CA SER A 66 3.02 21.44 3.79
C SER A 66 1.65 20.80 3.85
N ASP A 67 0.64 21.44 3.28
CA ASP A 67 -0.71 20.88 3.09
C ASP A 67 -0.77 19.80 2.00
N MET A 68 0.23 19.76 1.15
CA MET A 68 0.36 18.78 0.08
C MET A 68 1.78 18.22 0.08
N ILE A 69 1.89 16.92 0.12
CA ILE A 69 3.16 16.20 0.07
C ILE A 69 3.35 15.72 -1.35
N LYS A 70 4.46 16.12 -2.00
CA LYS A 70 4.79 15.70 -3.37
C LYS A 70 6.11 14.96 -3.40
N TRP A 71 6.19 13.97 -4.28
CA TRP A 71 7.44 13.28 -4.60
C TRP A 71 7.48 12.96 -6.09
N ALA A 72 8.68 12.78 -6.62
CA ALA A 72 8.90 12.42 -8.00
C ALA A 72 9.50 11.00 -8.07
N GLU A 73 9.04 10.23 -9.02
CA GLU A 73 9.57 8.91 -9.35
C GLU A 73 10.08 8.93 -10.78
N GLN A 74 11.34 8.57 -10.97
CA GLN A 74 11.96 8.59 -12.29
C GLN A 74 11.44 7.44 -13.16
N GLY A 75 11.09 7.75 -14.41
CA GLY A 75 10.71 6.78 -15.41
C GLY A 75 11.87 5.89 -15.87
N ARG A 76 11.59 4.86 -16.64
CA ARG A 76 12.62 3.96 -17.18
C ARG A 76 13.45 4.65 -18.25
N LEU A 77 14.76 4.40 -18.25
CA LEU A 77 15.68 4.91 -19.25
C LEU A 77 15.53 4.22 -20.63
N HIS A 78 15.19 2.93 -20.61
CA HIS A 78 15.00 2.16 -21.83
C HIS A 78 13.52 2.08 -22.16
N THR A 79 13.20 2.45 -23.40
CA THR A 79 11.83 2.44 -23.91
C THR A 79 11.65 1.38 -24.97
N LYS A 80 10.54 0.70 -24.91
CA LYS A 80 9.98 -0.09 -26.00
C LYS A 80 8.62 0.48 -26.36
N TYR A 81 8.28 0.43 -27.61
CA TYR A 81 6.98 0.84 -28.12
C TYR A 81 6.21 -0.40 -28.55
N THR A 82 4.97 -0.55 -28.07
CA THR A 82 4.08 -1.67 -28.40
C THR A 82 2.95 -1.20 -29.31
N GLY A 83 2.32 -2.12 -30.03
CA GLY A 83 1.23 -1.77 -30.96
C GLY A 83 1.66 -0.91 -32.15
N CYS A 84 2.92 -0.95 -32.51
CA CYS A 84 3.42 -0.25 -33.71
C CYS A 84 2.85 -0.87 -34.99
N VAL A 85 2.40 -0.04 -35.91
CA VAL A 85 1.81 -0.46 -37.20
C VAL A 85 2.69 -0.01 -38.34
N ALA A 86 3.02 -0.91 -39.25
CA ALA A 86 3.78 -0.55 -40.45
C ALA A 86 2.88 0.02 -41.55
N THR A 87 3.35 1.07 -42.19
CA THR A 87 2.82 1.57 -43.45
C THR A 87 3.77 1.22 -44.59
N GLY A 88 3.25 0.58 -45.63
CA GLY A 88 4.05 0.17 -46.77
C GLY A 88 4.99 -1.03 -46.53
N PHE A 89 4.73 -1.81 -45.47
CA PHE A 89 5.49 -3.04 -45.22
C PHE A 89 5.04 -4.17 -46.16
N ALA A 90 6.00 -4.75 -46.89
CA ALA A 90 5.82 -5.96 -47.67
C ALA A 90 7.06 -6.85 -47.50
N ALA A 91 6.91 -8.14 -47.69
CA ALA A 91 8.03 -9.08 -47.66
C ALA A 91 9.11 -8.66 -48.69
N GLY A 92 10.36 -8.56 -48.24
CA GLY A 92 11.49 -8.18 -49.09
C GLY A 92 11.72 -6.68 -49.26
N VAL A 93 10.99 -5.83 -48.55
CA VAL A 93 11.20 -4.37 -48.61
C VAL A 93 12.39 -4.00 -47.72
N ALA A 94 13.34 -3.26 -48.27
CA ALA A 94 14.54 -2.82 -47.56
C ALA A 94 14.26 -1.69 -46.54
N VAL A 95 13.20 -0.91 -46.77
CA VAL A 95 12.84 0.27 -45.94
C VAL A 95 11.34 0.25 -45.67
N ALA A 96 10.96 0.44 -44.41
CA ALA A 96 9.55 0.54 -44.02
C ALA A 96 9.36 1.70 -43.06
N THR A 97 8.14 2.22 -42.97
CA THR A 97 7.76 3.24 -42.00
C THR A 97 6.82 2.63 -40.95
N TRP A 98 7.16 2.80 -39.71
CA TRP A 98 6.41 2.32 -38.56
C TRP A 98 5.74 3.47 -37.84
N LEU A 99 4.47 3.33 -37.55
CA LEU A 99 3.71 4.31 -36.77
C LEU A 99 3.69 3.89 -35.30
N ILE A 100 4.20 4.73 -34.43
CA ILE A 100 4.08 4.58 -32.98
C ILE A 100 2.70 5.09 -32.58
N PRO A 101 1.89 4.33 -31.82
CA PRO A 101 0.56 4.76 -31.39
C PRO A 101 0.60 6.02 -30.53
N ALA A 102 -0.43 6.86 -30.66
CA ALA A 102 -0.59 8.09 -29.89
C ALA A 102 -0.52 7.89 -28.36
N ALA A 103 -1.03 6.77 -27.87
CA ALA A 103 -1.00 6.42 -26.45
C ALA A 103 0.41 6.21 -25.88
N GLN A 104 1.41 5.96 -26.76
CA GLN A 104 2.80 5.73 -26.36
C GLN A 104 3.73 6.90 -26.69
N VAL A 105 3.20 7.87 -27.41
CA VAL A 105 3.87 9.13 -27.67
C VAL A 105 3.59 10.05 -26.48
N ASN A 106 4.54 10.35 -25.64
CA ASN A 106 4.35 11.03 -24.38
C ASN A 106 3.67 10.17 -23.29
N PRO A 107 4.29 9.08 -22.82
CA PRO A 107 3.72 8.31 -21.72
C PRO A 107 3.60 9.21 -20.46
N GLY A 108 2.35 9.43 -20.02
CA GLY A 108 2.04 10.29 -18.86
C GLY A 108 1.24 11.55 -19.20
N ALA A 109 1.14 11.95 -20.45
CA ALA A 109 0.19 12.98 -20.86
C ALA A 109 -1.21 12.36 -21.08
N PRO A 110 -2.30 13.02 -20.62
CA PRO A 110 -3.64 12.60 -20.99
C PRO A 110 -3.78 12.57 -22.52
N ALA A 111 -4.47 11.58 -23.05
CA ALA A 111 -4.65 11.40 -24.49
C ALA A 111 -5.23 12.64 -25.21
N SER A 112 -5.92 13.52 -24.46
CA SER A 112 -6.51 14.77 -24.98
C SER A 112 -5.50 15.94 -25.07
N THR A 113 -4.30 15.81 -24.48
CA THR A 113 -3.30 16.90 -24.43
C THR A 113 -1.99 16.53 -25.12
N ALA A 114 -1.97 15.41 -25.89
CA ALA A 114 -0.82 15.09 -26.71
C ALA A 114 -0.49 16.32 -27.60
N PRO A 115 0.70 16.91 -27.47
CA PRO A 115 1.08 18.04 -28.31
C PRO A 115 1.02 17.63 -29.77
N ALA A 116 0.68 18.57 -30.64
CA ALA A 116 0.65 18.35 -32.09
C ALA A 116 1.96 17.80 -32.66
N ASN A 117 3.05 17.98 -31.91
CA ASN A 117 4.38 17.42 -32.14
C ASN A 117 4.70 16.43 -31.02
N GLY A 118 4.12 15.23 -31.05
CA GLY A 118 4.41 14.17 -30.08
C GLY A 118 5.92 13.97 -29.90
N PHE A 119 6.32 13.52 -28.73
CA PHE A 119 7.72 13.28 -28.38
C PHE A 119 7.97 11.79 -28.27
N THR A 120 8.98 11.28 -28.96
CA THR A 120 9.41 9.88 -28.85
C THR A 120 10.89 9.82 -28.47
N ALA A 121 11.28 8.72 -27.81
CA ALA A 121 12.69 8.46 -27.50
C ALA A 121 13.47 7.94 -28.73
N VAL A 122 12.79 7.68 -29.86
CA VAL A 122 13.42 7.21 -31.08
C VAL A 122 14.12 8.35 -31.78
N ARG A 123 15.38 8.15 -32.16
CA ARG A 123 16.21 9.13 -32.87
C ARG A 123 16.89 8.50 -34.07
N VAL A 124 17.20 9.33 -35.04
CA VAL A 124 17.94 8.89 -36.26
C VAL A 124 19.32 8.34 -35.88
N GLY A 125 19.72 7.23 -36.45
CA GLY A 125 20.95 6.52 -36.13
C GLY A 125 20.84 5.50 -35.00
N GLN A 126 19.68 5.35 -34.38
CA GLN A 126 19.46 4.27 -33.42
C GLN A 126 19.15 2.97 -34.09
N THR A 127 19.60 1.87 -33.49
CA THR A 127 19.30 0.51 -33.95
C THR A 127 18.13 -0.04 -33.17
N VAL A 128 17.16 -0.60 -33.88
CA VAL A 128 15.90 -1.09 -33.35
C VAL A 128 15.68 -2.54 -33.70
N MET A 129 15.07 -3.28 -32.78
CA MET A 129 14.53 -4.61 -33.03
C MET A 129 13.00 -4.49 -33.08
N ILE A 130 12.40 -4.99 -34.11
CA ILE A 130 10.94 -4.98 -34.30
C ILE A 130 10.49 -6.43 -34.30
N SER A 131 9.59 -6.76 -33.40
CA SER A 131 9.02 -8.10 -33.23
C SER A 131 7.50 -8.07 -33.30
N ASP A 132 6.92 -9.12 -33.85
CA ASP A 132 5.49 -9.33 -33.87
C ASP A 132 4.98 -9.67 -32.46
N GLU A 133 3.90 -9.05 -32.01
CA GLU A 133 3.27 -9.29 -30.68
C GLU A 133 2.34 -10.52 -30.71
N THR A 134 2.12 -11.15 -31.86
CA THR A 134 1.29 -12.35 -31.94
C THR A 134 1.96 -13.49 -31.17
N ALA A 135 1.26 -14.07 -30.20
CA ALA A 135 1.81 -15.05 -29.24
C ALA A 135 2.47 -16.29 -29.88
N ALA A 136 2.17 -16.59 -31.15
CA ALA A 136 2.74 -17.71 -31.92
C ALA A 136 3.91 -17.29 -32.81
N SER A 137 4.21 -16.00 -32.94
CA SER A 137 5.26 -15.50 -33.82
C SER A 137 6.60 -15.40 -33.08
N THR A 138 7.63 -16.00 -33.65
CA THR A 138 9.03 -15.85 -33.22
C THR A 138 9.82 -14.88 -34.11
N LEU A 139 9.12 -14.19 -35.00
CA LEU A 139 9.74 -13.35 -36.04
C LEU A 139 10.15 -11.99 -35.43
N SER A 140 11.37 -11.61 -35.67
CA SER A 140 11.90 -10.30 -35.32
C SER A 140 12.87 -9.81 -36.39
N ASN A 141 12.78 -8.52 -36.71
CA ASN A 141 13.70 -7.86 -37.64
C ASN A 141 14.55 -6.82 -36.90
N LYS A 142 15.80 -6.72 -37.32
CA LYS A 142 16.71 -5.66 -36.84
C LYS A 142 16.86 -4.61 -37.91
N ALA A 143 16.82 -3.35 -37.52
CA ALA A 143 16.85 -2.23 -38.44
C ALA A 143 17.55 -1.01 -37.82
N ILE A 144 17.96 -0.09 -38.66
CA ILE A 144 18.47 1.21 -38.28
C ILE A 144 17.43 2.27 -38.59
N VAL A 145 17.26 3.22 -37.69
CA VAL A 145 16.36 4.37 -37.87
C VAL A 145 17.01 5.39 -38.80
N THR A 146 16.38 5.64 -39.94
CA THR A 146 16.87 6.62 -40.92
C THR A 146 16.15 7.94 -40.89
N ASN A 147 14.86 7.96 -40.48
CA ASN A 147 14.09 9.19 -40.37
C ASN A 147 13.04 9.06 -39.26
N VAL A 148 12.77 10.16 -38.57
CA VAL A 148 11.71 10.27 -37.54
C VAL A 148 10.92 11.55 -37.81
N ALA A 149 9.62 11.43 -38.00
CA ALA A 149 8.74 12.54 -38.33
C ALA A 149 7.39 12.42 -37.63
N ALA A 150 6.75 13.54 -37.34
CA ALA A 150 5.35 13.55 -36.92
C ALA A 150 4.48 12.97 -38.04
N ALA A 151 3.62 11.99 -37.71
CA ALA A 151 2.73 11.43 -38.70
C ALA A 151 1.52 12.34 -38.94
N ALA A 152 0.88 12.17 -40.11
CA ALA A 152 -0.29 12.97 -40.47
C ALA A 152 -1.53 12.73 -39.57
N ALA A 153 -1.59 11.58 -38.89
CA ALA A 153 -2.64 11.32 -37.87
C ALA A 153 -2.24 11.97 -36.53
N ALA A 154 -3.14 12.72 -35.95
CA ALA A 154 -2.90 13.44 -34.71
C ALA A 154 -2.38 12.51 -33.61
N GLY A 155 -1.21 12.85 -33.07
CA GLY A 155 -0.59 12.13 -31.93
C GLY A 155 0.21 10.88 -32.28
N THR A 156 0.36 10.50 -33.56
CA THR A 156 1.22 9.39 -33.95
C THR A 156 2.58 9.88 -34.43
N TYR A 157 3.60 9.02 -34.32
CA TYR A 157 4.96 9.28 -34.84
C TYR A 157 5.36 8.26 -35.86
N ALA A 158 5.89 8.73 -37.02
CA ALA A 158 6.36 7.90 -38.09
C ALA A 158 7.88 7.70 -37.96
N VAL A 159 8.30 6.46 -37.81
CA VAL A 159 9.70 6.04 -37.73
C VAL A 159 10.03 5.26 -38.98
N THR A 160 10.88 5.81 -39.85
CA THR A 160 11.37 5.12 -41.04
C THR A 160 12.62 4.35 -40.69
N VAL A 161 12.61 3.06 -40.97
CA VAL A 161 13.72 2.15 -40.66
C VAL A 161 14.25 1.48 -41.95
N ALA A 162 15.54 1.25 -42.02
CA ALA A 162 16.18 0.42 -43.00
C ALA A 162 16.61 -0.90 -42.35
N TYR A 163 16.19 -2.02 -42.91
CA TYR A 163 16.51 -3.34 -42.39
C TYR A 163 17.94 -3.76 -42.71
N TYR A 164 18.61 -4.43 -41.77
CA TYR A 164 19.92 -5.00 -41.95
C TYR A 164 19.87 -6.28 -42.83
N ASP A 165 18.75 -7.00 -42.75
CA ASP A 165 18.57 -8.22 -43.50
C ASP A 165 17.70 -7.97 -44.75
N GLN A 166 18.25 -8.28 -45.92
CA GLN A 166 17.62 -8.00 -47.20
C GLN A 166 16.44 -8.93 -47.54
N GLY A 167 16.28 -10.01 -46.75
CA GLY A 167 15.23 -10.99 -46.98
C GLY A 167 13.87 -10.61 -46.38
N GLY A 168 13.83 -9.56 -45.58
CA GLY A 168 12.64 -9.12 -44.83
C GLY A 168 11.85 -10.31 -44.34
N GLN A 169 12.17 -10.80 -43.15
CA GLN A 169 11.35 -11.84 -42.58
C GLN A 169 9.89 -11.35 -42.59
N THR A 170 9.05 -12.11 -43.19
CA THR A 170 7.61 -11.86 -43.23
C THR A 170 7.08 -11.85 -41.80
N MET A 171 7.02 -10.70 -41.17
CA MET A 171 6.19 -10.53 -39.99
C MET A 171 4.74 -10.70 -40.46
N GLY A 172 4.01 -11.62 -39.88
CA GLY A 172 2.71 -12.07 -40.37
C GLY A 172 1.61 -11.00 -40.39
N ALA A 173 1.78 -9.89 -39.68
CA ALA A 173 0.87 -8.74 -39.69
C ALA A 173 1.67 -7.44 -39.57
N ALA A 174 1.36 -6.48 -40.41
CA ALA A 174 1.87 -5.11 -40.27
C ALA A 174 1.31 -4.35 -39.06
N ALA A 175 0.52 -5.01 -38.25
CA ALA A 175 -0.16 -4.45 -37.09
C ALA A 175 0.31 -5.12 -35.77
N ASN A 176 0.40 -4.37 -34.70
CA ASN A 176 0.75 -4.82 -33.35
C ASN A 176 2.18 -5.40 -33.25
N CYS A 177 3.16 -4.64 -33.66
CA CYS A 177 4.55 -4.98 -33.45
C CYS A 177 5.16 -4.18 -32.31
N THR A 178 6.09 -4.80 -31.59
CA THR A 178 6.91 -4.13 -30.57
C THR A 178 8.21 -3.64 -31.20
N MET A 179 8.53 -2.37 -31.00
CA MET A 179 9.80 -1.77 -31.38
C MET A 179 10.66 -1.53 -30.12
N PHE A 180 11.84 -2.10 -30.06
CA PHE A 180 12.81 -2.00 -29.01
C PHE A 180 14.13 -1.40 -29.47
N ILE A 181 14.61 -0.35 -28.80
CA ILE A 181 15.89 0.29 -29.08
C ILE A 181 17.00 -0.47 -28.36
N TYR A 182 17.97 -1.03 -29.09
CA TYR A 182 19.05 -1.79 -28.46
C TYR A 182 20.45 -1.16 -28.64
N GLY A 183 20.57 -0.09 -29.40
CA GLY A 183 21.84 0.58 -29.59
C GLY A 183 21.79 1.71 -30.63
N SER A 184 22.94 2.05 -31.14
CA SER A 184 23.07 3.06 -32.20
C SER A 184 24.26 2.71 -33.13
N GLU A 185 24.18 3.09 -34.40
CA GLU A 185 25.22 2.91 -35.37
C GLU A 185 25.32 4.14 -36.28
N PHE A 186 26.54 4.59 -36.54
CA PHE A 186 26.83 5.73 -37.38
C PHE A 186 27.90 5.38 -38.42
N GLN A 187 27.80 5.96 -39.57
CA GLN A 187 28.81 5.81 -40.62
C GLN A 187 30.07 6.61 -40.25
N LYS A 188 31.22 6.18 -40.83
CA LYS A 188 32.47 6.91 -40.64
C LYS A 188 32.39 8.33 -41.21
N GLY A 189 32.81 9.33 -40.44
CA GLY A 189 32.82 10.73 -40.86
C GLY A 189 31.47 11.44 -40.78
N THR A 190 30.46 10.86 -40.13
CA THR A 190 29.17 11.50 -39.89
C THR A 190 29.13 12.14 -38.51
N ASN A 191 28.23 13.11 -38.32
CA ASN A 191 27.93 13.70 -37.00
C ASN A 191 27.32 12.63 -36.07
N GLY A 192 27.51 12.83 -34.78
CA GLY A 192 26.90 11.96 -33.74
C GLY A 192 25.39 12.13 -33.60
N MET A 193 24.83 11.49 -32.58
CA MET A 193 23.41 11.55 -32.24
C MET A 193 22.93 12.97 -32.06
N GLN A 194 21.86 13.35 -32.73
CA GLN A 194 21.23 14.65 -32.56
C GLN A 194 20.09 14.58 -31.55
N GLY A 195 19.97 15.64 -30.73
CA GLY A 195 18.99 15.76 -29.66
C GLY A 195 19.41 15.03 -28.38
N SER A 196 18.90 15.49 -27.26
CA SER A 196 19.01 14.86 -25.95
C SER A 196 17.68 14.22 -25.58
N ILE A 197 17.73 13.19 -24.75
CA ILE A 197 16.55 12.57 -24.13
C ILE A 197 16.79 12.57 -22.63
N GLU A 198 15.83 13.09 -21.91
CA GLU A 198 15.80 13.05 -20.45
C GLU A 198 14.73 12.07 -20.02
N ALA A 199 14.99 11.33 -18.93
CA ALA A 199 13.97 10.49 -18.33
C ALA A 199 12.84 11.36 -17.80
N GLN A 200 11.59 10.96 -18.05
CA GLN A 200 10.45 11.68 -17.53
C GLN A 200 10.25 11.29 -16.05
N ASP A 201 10.14 12.30 -15.20
CA ASP A 201 9.75 12.13 -13.81
C ASP A 201 8.22 12.15 -13.69
N PHE A 202 7.69 11.18 -12.95
CA PHE A 202 6.29 11.14 -12.57
C PHE A 202 6.13 11.76 -11.19
N ILE A 203 5.28 12.77 -11.11
CA ILE A 203 5.01 13.47 -9.85
C ILE A 203 3.74 12.88 -9.24
N PHE A 204 3.85 12.43 -8.00
CA PHE A 204 2.75 11.97 -7.17
C PHE A 204 2.58 12.90 -5.98
N ASP A 205 1.38 12.95 -5.47
CA ASP A 205 1.03 13.79 -4.33
C ASP A 205 0.07 13.07 -3.38
N ASN A 206 0.03 13.52 -2.14
CA ASN A 206 -0.93 13.09 -1.14
C ASN A 206 -1.22 14.24 -0.17
N ASN A 207 -2.45 14.29 0.34
CA ASN A 207 -2.90 15.30 1.28
C ASN A 207 -2.99 14.71 2.69
N PRO A 208 -2.46 15.39 3.72
CA PRO A 208 -2.66 14.98 5.11
C PRO A 208 -4.11 15.14 5.54
N ILE A 209 -4.60 14.19 6.30
CA ILE A 209 -5.92 14.23 6.93
C ILE A 209 -5.79 14.47 8.43
N ILE A 210 -6.78 15.17 8.98
CA ILE A 210 -6.87 15.45 10.41
C ILE A 210 -7.76 14.40 11.06
N ILE A 211 -7.20 13.63 11.96
CA ILE A 211 -7.89 12.60 12.73
C ILE A 211 -8.06 13.11 14.15
N LYS A 212 -9.28 13.04 14.69
CA LYS A 212 -9.61 13.51 16.05
C LYS A 212 -10.46 12.47 16.76
N ASP A 213 -10.25 12.37 18.07
CA ASP A 213 -11.15 11.67 18.98
C ASP A 213 -11.22 12.42 20.30
N THR A 214 -12.28 12.24 21.06
CA THR A 214 -12.49 12.92 22.32
C THR A 214 -13.11 11.97 23.33
N TYR A 215 -12.68 12.13 24.58
CA TYR A 215 -13.32 11.51 25.74
C TYR A 215 -13.78 12.59 26.71
N GLN A 216 -15.04 12.55 27.11
CA GLN A 216 -15.61 13.50 28.04
C GLN A 216 -16.19 12.78 29.25
N VAL A 217 -15.88 13.28 30.42
CA VAL A 217 -16.45 12.83 31.67
C VAL A 217 -16.96 14.04 32.46
N ASN A 218 -18.14 13.90 33.10
CA ASN A 218 -18.73 14.98 33.91
C ASN A 218 -17.96 15.12 35.21
N GLY A 219 -17.93 16.34 35.77
CA GLY A 219 -17.26 16.63 37.04
C GLY A 219 -17.84 15.85 38.21
N SER A 220 -19.16 15.62 38.23
CA SER A 220 -19.83 14.80 39.22
C SER A 220 -19.41 13.34 39.17
N ASP A 221 -19.28 12.78 37.97
CA ASP A 221 -18.88 11.37 37.77
C ASP A 221 -17.42 11.15 38.16
N MET A 222 -16.57 12.15 37.98
CA MET A 222 -15.16 12.10 38.42
C MET A 222 -15.00 12.00 39.94
N ALA A 223 -15.97 12.48 40.70
CA ALA A 223 -15.96 12.41 42.16
C ALA A 223 -16.38 11.02 42.68
N GLN A 224 -16.89 10.14 41.83
CA GLN A 224 -17.29 8.79 42.21
C GLN A 224 -16.08 7.86 42.21
N ILE A 225 -16.02 6.99 43.21
CA ILE A 225 -15.01 5.94 43.34
C ILE A 225 -15.55 4.67 42.64
N GLY A 226 -14.82 4.15 41.68
CA GLY A 226 -15.15 2.90 41.01
C GLY A 226 -14.77 1.67 41.85
N TRP A 227 -15.32 0.50 41.47
CA TRP A 227 -15.03 -0.78 42.11
C TRP A 227 -13.87 -1.53 41.48
N VAL A 228 -13.45 -1.10 40.30
CA VAL A 228 -12.38 -1.75 39.51
C VAL A 228 -11.09 -0.95 39.65
N GLU A 229 -10.02 -1.63 40.01
CA GLU A 229 -8.69 -1.02 40.05
C GLU A 229 -8.18 -0.79 38.61
N VAL A 230 -7.79 0.44 38.33
CA VAL A 230 -7.22 0.85 37.04
C VAL A 230 -5.77 1.28 37.23
N THR A 231 -4.88 0.73 36.41
CA THR A 231 -3.46 1.09 36.38
C THR A 231 -3.18 1.95 35.16
N THR A 232 -2.62 3.12 35.34
CA THR A 232 -2.20 4.00 34.25
C THR A 232 -0.79 3.64 33.76
N GLU A 233 -0.46 3.99 32.52
CA GLU A 233 0.89 3.80 31.96
C GLU A 233 2.02 4.40 32.81
N ASN A 234 1.72 5.46 33.58
CA ASN A 234 2.66 6.11 34.48
C ASN A 234 2.77 5.44 35.87
N GLY A 235 2.21 4.26 36.05
CA GLY A 235 2.28 3.49 37.29
C GLY A 235 1.35 3.99 38.43
N GLY A 236 0.46 4.93 38.11
CA GLY A 236 -0.61 5.31 39.04
C GLY A 236 -1.69 4.23 39.03
N SER A 237 -2.05 3.70 40.20
CA SER A 237 -3.17 2.78 40.34
C SER A 237 -4.25 3.40 41.23
N GLY A 238 -5.51 3.12 40.93
CA GLY A 238 -6.66 3.60 41.68
C GLY A 238 -7.99 3.05 41.16
N TYR A 239 -9.02 3.16 41.99
CA TYR A 239 -10.38 2.70 41.66
C TYR A 239 -11.17 3.76 40.87
N LEU A 240 -10.59 4.29 39.78
CA LEU A 240 -11.17 5.36 38.99
C LEU A 240 -11.50 4.86 37.58
N TRP A 241 -12.77 4.52 37.34
CA TRP A 241 -13.26 3.99 36.07
C TRP A 241 -13.01 4.91 34.86
N TYR A 242 -12.98 6.22 35.04
CA TYR A 242 -12.76 7.16 33.95
C TYR A 242 -11.34 7.04 33.35
N LEU A 243 -10.34 6.64 34.13
CA LEU A 243 -8.98 6.41 33.65
C LEU A 243 -8.95 5.23 32.65
N LYS A 244 -9.73 4.17 32.93
CA LYS A 244 -9.89 3.05 32.01
C LYS A 244 -10.52 3.51 30.71
N SER A 245 -11.61 4.25 30.75
CA SER A 245 -12.32 4.73 29.58
C SER A 245 -11.49 5.70 28.74
N GLU A 246 -10.66 6.53 29.38
CA GLU A 246 -9.67 7.36 28.69
C GLU A 246 -8.62 6.52 27.98
N HIS A 247 -8.10 5.49 28.64
CA HIS A 247 -7.14 4.57 28.04
C HIS A 247 -7.73 3.82 26.85
N GLU A 248 -8.95 3.31 26.95
CA GLU A 248 -9.65 2.66 25.83
C GLU A 248 -9.86 3.63 24.64
N THR A 249 -10.21 4.89 24.92
CA THR A 249 -10.34 5.92 23.88
C THR A 249 -9.01 6.21 23.19
N ARG A 250 -7.93 6.21 23.97
CA ARG A 250 -6.57 6.37 23.44
C ARG A 250 -6.18 5.24 22.51
N LEU A 251 -6.42 3.99 22.90
CA LEU A 251 -6.17 2.81 22.05
C LEU A 251 -7.00 2.87 20.77
N ARG A 252 -8.29 3.24 20.87
CA ARG A 252 -9.16 3.43 19.71
C ARG A 252 -8.64 4.53 18.78
N PHE A 253 -8.14 5.63 19.33
CA PHE A 253 -7.54 6.68 18.53
C PHE A 253 -6.27 6.21 17.81
N GLU A 254 -5.42 5.40 18.47
CA GLU A 254 -4.25 4.80 17.83
C GLU A 254 -4.64 3.87 16.67
N ASP A 255 -5.70 3.08 16.85
CA ASP A 255 -6.26 2.25 15.76
C ASP A 255 -6.77 3.12 14.60
N TYR A 256 -7.42 4.25 14.87
CA TYR A 256 -7.84 5.18 13.81
C TYR A 256 -6.66 5.79 13.04
N LEU A 257 -5.54 6.06 13.73
CA LEU A 257 -4.34 6.57 13.06
C LEU A 257 -3.78 5.60 12.03
N GLU A 258 -3.86 4.32 12.32
CA GLU A 258 -3.36 3.28 11.41
C GLU A 258 -4.37 2.92 10.33
N THR A 259 -5.61 2.62 10.72
CA THR A 259 -6.66 2.22 9.77
C THR A 259 -6.98 3.31 8.75
N ALA A 260 -6.95 4.58 9.16
CA ALA A 260 -7.13 5.69 8.24
C ALA A 260 -6.03 5.77 7.17
N MET A 261 -4.78 5.47 7.54
CA MET A 261 -3.67 5.46 6.56
C MET A 261 -3.75 4.27 5.60
N VAL A 262 -4.34 3.16 6.03
CA VAL A 262 -4.50 1.96 5.22
C VAL A 262 -5.67 2.09 4.25
N GLU A 263 -6.83 2.57 4.73
CA GLU A 263 -8.12 2.54 4.01
C GLU A 263 -8.52 3.87 3.35
N ALA A 264 -7.85 4.96 3.64
CA ALA A 264 -8.24 6.27 3.11
C ALA A 264 -8.32 6.27 1.57
N VAL A 265 -9.26 7.04 1.07
CA VAL A 265 -9.47 7.26 -0.36
C VAL A 265 -9.56 8.77 -0.62
N PRO A 266 -8.92 9.28 -1.69
CA PRO A 266 -9.01 10.70 -2.03
C PRO A 266 -10.44 11.07 -2.43
N ALA A 267 -10.88 12.25 -2.02
CA ALA A 267 -12.11 12.83 -2.51
C ALA A 267 -11.84 13.44 -3.90
N THR A 268 -12.42 12.87 -4.95
CA THR A 268 -12.26 13.37 -6.32
C THR A 268 -13.05 14.65 -6.51
N VAL A 269 -12.34 15.74 -6.81
CA VAL A 269 -12.91 17.00 -7.22
C VAL A 269 -12.93 17.04 -8.76
N GLY A 270 -14.11 17.07 -9.33
CA GLY A 270 -14.25 17.19 -10.80
C GLY A 270 -14.85 15.94 -11.46
N GLY A 271 -15.95 16.08 -12.08
CA GLY A 271 -16.82 15.02 -12.55
C GLY A 271 -18.08 14.95 -11.72
N VAL A 272 -18.72 13.83 -11.60
CA VAL A 272 -19.81 13.62 -10.63
C VAL A 272 -19.14 13.62 -9.26
N GLY A 273 -19.13 14.78 -8.59
CA GLY A 273 -18.37 15.02 -7.37
C GLY A 273 -18.74 14.03 -6.27
N SER A 274 -17.75 13.52 -5.54
CA SER A 274 -18.03 12.75 -4.34
C SER A 274 -18.72 13.68 -3.32
N GLY A 275 -19.68 13.17 -2.56
CA GLY A 275 -20.35 13.94 -1.51
C GLY A 275 -19.34 14.50 -0.49
N ALA A 276 -18.21 13.79 -0.26
CA ALA A 276 -17.15 14.22 0.61
C ALA A 276 -16.42 15.49 0.08
N ALA A 277 -16.10 15.55 -1.21
CA ALA A 277 -15.48 16.73 -1.82
C ALA A 277 -16.43 17.93 -1.77
N THR A 278 -17.73 17.71 -2.00
CA THR A 278 -18.75 18.75 -1.88
C THR A 278 -18.86 19.28 -0.44
N ALA A 279 -18.64 18.44 0.56
CA ALA A 279 -18.62 18.81 1.97
C ALA A 279 -17.27 19.42 2.43
N GLY A 280 -16.32 19.60 1.53
CA GLY A 280 -15.02 20.22 1.81
C GLY A 280 -13.94 19.29 2.36
N PHE A 281 -14.12 17.96 2.24
CA PHE A 281 -13.10 16.98 2.63
C PHE A 281 -12.24 16.61 1.43
N ASN A 282 -10.93 16.61 1.58
CA ASN A 282 -9.99 16.24 0.52
C ASN A 282 -9.70 14.74 0.44
N GLY A 283 -9.84 14.03 1.57
CA GLY A 283 -9.40 12.65 1.67
C GLY A 283 -7.87 12.53 1.62
N SER A 284 -7.38 11.31 1.60
CA SER A 284 -5.95 11.00 1.49
C SER A 284 -5.79 9.71 0.69
N ASP A 285 -4.67 9.55 0.03
CA ASP A 285 -4.32 8.31 -0.65
C ASP A 285 -3.85 7.28 0.38
N GLY A 286 -4.73 6.35 0.77
CA GLY A 286 -4.39 5.22 1.62
C GLY A 286 -3.61 4.14 0.89
N ILE A 287 -2.98 3.24 1.64
CA ILE A 287 -2.11 2.20 1.08
C ILE A 287 -2.88 1.31 0.10
N PHE A 288 -4.06 0.83 0.48
CA PHE A 288 -4.86 -0.04 -0.40
C PHE A 288 -5.30 0.66 -1.68
N TYR A 289 -5.68 1.94 -1.57
CA TYR A 289 -6.03 2.73 -2.74
C TYR A 289 -4.83 2.91 -3.69
N VAL A 290 -3.68 3.29 -3.16
CA VAL A 290 -2.46 3.49 -3.95
C VAL A 290 -2.03 2.20 -4.65
N VAL A 291 -1.97 1.08 -3.92
CA VAL A 291 -1.56 -0.21 -4.51
C VAL A 291 -2.59 -0.70 -5.53
N ASN A 292 -3.88 -0.48 -5.29
CA ASN A 292 -4.91 -0.85 -6.27
C ASN A 292 -4.84 -0.01 -7.55
N SER A 293 -4.46 1.26 -7.46
CA SER A 293 -4.39 2.18 -8.61
C SER A 293 -3.06 2.13 -9.38
N ARG A 294 -1.94 1.97 -8.69
CA ARG A 294 -0.58 2.09 -9.24
C ARG A 294 0.31 0.87 -8.99
N GLY A 295 -0.07 0.01 -8.04
CA GLY A 295 0.68 -1.19 -7.69
C GLY A 295 0.25 -2.43 -8.46
N ASN A 296 0.65 -3.59 -7.95
CA ASN A 296 0.25 -4.87 -8.48
C ASN A 296 -0.93 -5.43 -7.68
N VAL A 297 -1.92 -5.95 -8.37
CA VAL A 297 -3.09 -6.57 -7.75
C VAL A 297 -3.20 -8.01 -8.21
N TRP A 298 -3.35 -8.90 -7.25
CA TRP A 298 -3.68 -10.31 -7.48
C TRP A 298 -5.15 -10.54 -7.13
N ASN A 299 -5.93 -10.91 -8.12
CA ASN A 299 -7.35 -11.25 -7.99
C ASN A 299 -7.52 -12.75 -8.18
N GLY A 300 -8.41 -13.36 -7.45
CA GLY A 300 -8.73 -14.78 -7.59
C GLY A 300 -8.22 -15.65 -6.46
N GLY A 301 -8.28 -15.15 -5.25
CA GLY A 301 -7.94 -15.88 -4.03
C GLY A 301 -6.45 -15.90 -3.71
N ASN A 302 -6.06 -16.71 -2.75
CA ASN A 302 -4.66 -16.82 -2.32
C ASN A 302 -3.84 -17.65 -3.31
N PRO A 303 -2.57 -17.30 -3.57
CA PRO A 303 -1.67 -18.17 -4.30
C PRO A 303 -1.29 -19.39 -3.44
N VAL A 304 -1.98 -20.51 -3.66
CA VAL A 304 -1.81 -21.78 -2.91
C VAL A 304 -0.73 -22.70 -3.51
N ALA A 305 -0.13 -22.30 -4.62
CA ALA A 305 0.90 -23.08 -5.31
C ALA A 305 2.11 -22.24 -5.67
N LEU A 306 3.29 -22.86 -5.80
CA LEU A 306 4.52 -22.20 -6.21
C LEU A 306 4.38 -21.44 -7.54
N ALA A 307 3.59 -21.96 -8.49
CA ALA A 307 3.31 -21.28 -9.75
C ALA A 307 2.64 -19.92 -9.59
N GLY A 308 1.81 -19.76 -8.56
CA GLY A 308 1.25 -18.45 -8.18
C GLY A 308 2.35 -17.46 -7.77
N PHE A 309 3.25 -17.88 -6.90
CA PHE A 309 4.40 -17.05 -6.50
C PHE A 309 5.38 -16.80 -7.64
N ASP A 310 5.58 -17.77 -8.56
CA ASP A 310 6.35 -17.54 -9.76
C ASP A 310 5.77 -16.41 -10.62
N SER A 311 4.45 -16.36 -10.72
CA SER A 311 3.76 -15.27 -11.42
C SER A 311 3.90 -13.92 -10.70
N VAL A 312 3.89 -13.91 -9.37
CA VAL A 312 4.15 -12.71 -8.55
C VAL A 312 5.58 -12.22 -8.81
N ILE A 313 6.58 -13.11 -8.74
CA ILE A 313 7.98 -12.78 -9.00
C ILE A 313 8.16 -12.23 -10.41
N GLN A 314 7.58 -12.88 -11.42
CA GLN A 314 7.66 -12.39 -12.81
C GLN A 314 7.04 -11.00 -12.99
N ARG A 315 5.98 -10.66 -12.24
CA ARG A 315 5.40 -9.32 -12.27
C ARG A 315 6.32 -8.32 -11.61
N LEU A 316 6.92 -8.67 -10.47
CA LEU A 316 7.90 -7.83 -9.79
C LEU A 316 9.12 -7.57 -10.70
N ASP A 317 9.68 -8.58 -11.36
CA ASP A 317 10.80 -8.43 -12.29
C ASP A 317 10.48 -7.43 -13.41
N LYS A 318 9.26 -7.46 -13.93
CA LYS A 318 8.81 -6.48 -14.93
C LYS A 318 8.81 -5.05 -14.41
N GLN A 319 8.67 -4.86 -13.11
CA GLN A 319 8.64 -3.54 -12.46
C GLN A 319 10.03 -3.05 -11.99
N GLY A 320 11.07 -3.89 -12.07
CA GLY A 320 12.41 -3.55 -11.61
C GLY A 320 12.56 -3.73 -10.11
N ALA A 321 12.19 -4.89 -9.62
CA ALA A 321 11.88 -5.19 -8.23
C ALA A 321 13.01 -5.13 -7.22
N ILE A 322 12.57 -4.98 -6.00
CA ILE A 322 13.37 -5.08 -4.78
C ILE A 322 13.32 -6.53 -4.32
N GLU A 323 14.48 -7.12 -4.02
CA GLU A 323 14.60 -8.55 -3.74
C GLU A 323 14.00 -8.96 -2.39
N GLU A 324 13.97 -8.05 -1.40
CA GLU A 324 13.45 -8.32 -0.07
C GLU A 324 12.03 -7.78 0.08
N ASN A 325 11.09 -8.62 0.48
CA ASN A 325 9.69 -8.26 0.61
C ASN A 325 9.07 -8.85 1.88
N VAL A 326 8.17 -8.11 2.52
CA VAL A 326 7.39 -8.57 3.67
C VAL A 326 5.93 -8.71 3.25
N ILE A 327 5.33 -9.86 3.52
CA ILE A 327 3.92 -10.16 3.24
C ILE A 327 3.16 -10.06 4.56
N PHE A 328 2.28 -9.08 4.66
CA PHE A 328 1.30 -8.97 5.73
C PHE A 328 0.02 -9.66 5.28
N CYS A 329 -0.31 -10.75 5.90
CA CYS A 329 -1.38 -11.63 5.43
C CYS A 329 -2.43 -11.92 6.51
N ASN A 330 -3.62 -12.31 6.07
CA ASN A 330 -4.62 -12.89 6.95
C ASN A 330 -4.21 -14.31 7.36
N ARG A 331 -4.88 -14.87 8.34
CA ARG A 331 -4.55 -16.18 8.90
C ARG A 331 -4.69 -17.31 7.86
N GLN A 332 -5.71 -17.24 6.99
CA GLN A 332 -5.92 -18.25 5.96
C GLN A 332 -4.76 -18.22 4.93
N PHE A 333 -4.38 -17.05 4.46
CA PHE A 333 -3.25 -16.93 3.52
C PHE A 333 -1.93 -17.38 4.17
N SER A 334 -1.77 -17.11 5.47
CA SER A 334 -0.63 -17.65 6.22
C SER A 334 -0.58 -19.18 6.20
N PHE A 335 -1.71 -19.84 6.42
CA PHE A 335 -1.80 -21.31 6.34
C PHE A 335 -1.60 -21.84 4.93
N ASP A 336 -2.15 -21.15 3.91
CA ASP A 336 -1.97 -21.54 2.52
C ASP A 336 -0.48 -21.52 2.10
N ILE A 337 0.29 -20.54 2.61
CA ILE A 337 1.74 -20.48 2.42
C ILE A 337 2.44 -21.65 3.14
N ASP A 338 2.07 -21.94 4.39
CA ASP A 338 2.64 -23.02 5.17
C ASP A 338 2.36 -24.37 4.51
N ASP A 339 1.14 -24.62 4.05
CA ASP A 339 0.74 -25.85 3.36
C ASP A 339 1.47 -26.00 2.02
N MET A 340 1.63 -24.89 1.27
CA MET A 340 2.41 -24.89 0.03
C MET A 340 3.87 -25.29 0.28
N LEU A 341 4.50 -24.75 1.31
CA LEU A 341 5.88 -25.07 1.66
C LEU A 341 6.02 -26.48 2.20
N ALA A 342 5.07 -26.94 3.03
CA ALA A 342 5.03 -28.30 3.55
C ALA A 342 4.86 -29.34 2.41
N ALA A 343 4.04 -29.05 1.40
CA ALA A 343 3.86 -29.92 0.24
C ALA A 343 5.17 -30.14 -0.56
N GLN A 344 6.06 -29.17 -0.57
CA GLN A 344 7.39 -29.32 -1.21
C GLN A 344 8.30 -30.25 -0.40
N ASN A 345 8.13 -30.31 0.91
CA ASN A 345 8.94 -31.16 1.78
C ASN A 345 8.52 -32.64 1.74
N SER A 346 7.29 -32.95 1.31
CA SER A 346 6.78 -34.32 1.21
C SER A 346 7.46 -35.18 0.14
N TYR A 347 8.30 -34.59 -0.71
CA TYR A 347 9.10 -35.32 -1.70
C TYR A 347 10.21 -36.18 -1.09
N GLY A 348 10.40 -36.13 0.24
CA GLY A 348 11.38 -36.88 1.00
C GLY A 348 10.93 -38.23 1.55
N ALA A 349 9.95 -38.92 0.95
CA ALA A 349 9.60 -40.31 1.33
C ALA A 349 10.75 -41.34 1.05
N GLY A 350 11.91 -40.88 0.67
CA GLY A 350 13.14 -41.63 0.41
C GLY A 350 14.32 -41.26 1.32
N GLY A 351 14.11 -40.73 2.51
CA GLY A 351 15.09 -40.80 3.59
C GLY A 351 16.24 -39.80 3.60
N THR A 352 16.19 -38.69 2.87
CA THR A 352 17.09 -37.56 3.08
C THR A 352 16.28 -36.28 3.18
N SER A 353 15.91 -35.94 4.41
CA SER A 353 15.44 -34.62 4.79
C SER A 353 16.59 -33.65 4.52
N TYR A 354 16.57 -32.95 3.40
CA TYR A 354 17.38 -31.75 3.26
C TYR A 354 16.77 -30.71 4.19
N GLY A 355 17.49 -30.41 5.27
CA GLY A 355 17.10 -29.59 6.39
C GLY A 355 16.62 -28.20 6.03
N LEU A 356 15.37 -28.10 5.59
CA LEU A 356 14.59 -26.87 5.63
C LEU A 356 14.06 -26.61 7.04
N PHE A 357 14.22 -27.58 7.95
CA PHE A 357 13.71 -27.52 9.31
C PHE A 357 14.80 -27.98 10.28
N ASP A 358 15.24 -27.07 11.13
CA ASP A 358 15.89 -27.43 12.39
C ASP A 358 14.78 -27.98 13.29
N ASN A 359 14.60 -29.30 13.22
CA ASN A 359 13.62 -30.00 14.05
C ASN A 359 14.28 -30.30 15.38
N ASP A 360 14.00 -29.46 16.39
CA ASP A 360 14.25 -29.87 17.77
C ASP A 360 13.42 -31.12 18.09
N GLU A 361 14.05 -32.12 18.72
CA GLU A 361 13.43 -33.40 19.02
C GLU A 361 12.15 -33.30 19.88
N GLU A 362 11.86 -32.14 20.48
CA GLU A 362 10.67 -31.89 21.29
C GLU A 362 9.44 -31.41 20.49
N MET A 363 9.58 -30.98 19.22
CA MET A 363 8.46 -30.57 18.37
C MET A 363 8.24 -31.56 17.23
N ALA A 364 7.27 -32.43 17.38
CA ALA A 364 6.93 -33.47 16.40
C ALA A 364 6.50 -32.93 15.03
N LEU A 365 6.04 -31.69 14.94
CA LEU A 365 5.64 -31.02 13.68
C LEU A 365 5.63 -29.50 13.85
N ASN A 366 6.60 -28.81 13.28
CA ASN A 366 6.56 -27.35 13.18
C ASN A 366 6.23 -26.94 11.73
N LEU A 367 4.98 -26.53 11.49
CA LEU A 367 4.50 -26.08 10.18
C LEU A 367 4.47 -24.56 10.04
N GLY A 368 4.89 -23.80 11.06
CA GLY A 368 4.92 -22.35 11.02
C GLY A 368 6.23 -21.83 10.41
N PHE A 369 6.17 -21.36 9.17
CA PHE A 369 7.28 -20.72 8.48
C PHE A 369 7.28 -19.22 8.69
N THR A 370 8.42 -18.60 8.93
CA THR A 370 8.57 -17.14 9.03
C THR A 370 8.83 -16.50 7.68
N GLY A 371 9.29 -17.25 6.70
CA GLY A 371 9.58 -16.78 5.35
C GLY A 371 10.15 -17.85 4.45
N PHE A 372 10.31 -17.54 3.19
CA PHE A 372 10.92 -18.42 2.19
C PHE A 372 11.67 -17.60 1.13
N ARG A 373 12.58 -18.26 0.44
CA ARG A 373 13.35 -17.67 -0.66
C ARG A 373 13.11 -18.44 -1.95
N ARG A 374 12.72 -17.69 -3.00
CA ARG A 374 12.58 -18.21 -4.37
C ARG A 374 13.03 -17.15 -5.39
N GLY A 375 14.35 -16.92 -5.47
CA GLY A 375 14.90 -15.78 -6.19
C GLY A 375 14.81 -14.47 -5.42
N TYR A 376 13.66 -14.21 -4.80
CA TYR A 376 13.36 -13.11 -3.90
C TYR A 376 13.16 -13.63 -2.48
N ASP A 377 13.42 -12.79 -1.49
CA ASP A 377 13.21 -13.10 -0.08
C ASP A 377 11.82 -12.60 0.33
N PHE A 378 10.99 -13.52 0.81
CA PHE A 378 9.64 -13.23 1.30
C PHE A 378 9.57 -13.55 2.78
N TYR A 379 9.29 -12.54 3.59
CA TYR A 379 9.02 -12.67 5.02
C TYR A 379 7.52 -12.61 5.27
N LYS A 380 7.00 -13.49 6.09
CA LYS A 380 5.58 -13.59 6.40
C LYS A 380 5.29 -12.98 7.75
N SER A 381 4.28 -12.13 7.82
CA SER A 381 3.77 -11.56 9.06
C SER A 381 2.24 -11.65 9.09
N ASP A 382 1.71 -12.16 10.19
CA ASP A 382 0.27 -12.20 10.42
C ASP A 382 -0.24 -10.80 10.80
N TRP A 383 -1.25 -10.32 10.08
CA TRP A 383 -1.81 -9.00 10.32
C TRP A 383 -3.20 -9.11 10.93
N LYS A 384 -3.30 -8.80 12.22
CA LYS A 384 -4.53 -8.91 13.01
C LYS A 384 -5.69 -8.11 12.42
N TYR A 385 -5.41 -6.98 11.79
CA TYR A 385 -6.41 -6.14 11.12
C TYR A 385 -7.23 -6.90 10.07
N LEU A 386 -6.61 -7.81 9.34
CA LEU A 386 -7.28 -8.64 8.33
C LEU A 386 -8.00 -9.85 8.94
N ASN A 387 -7.73 -10.19 10.20
CA ASN A 387 -8.33 -11.35 10.88
C ASN A 387 -9.47 -10.95 11.83
N ASP A 388 -9.51 -9.72 12.30
CA ASP A 388 -10.50 -9.29 13.29
C ASP A 388 -11.88 -9.11 12.63
N PRO A 389 -12.91 -9.85 13.08
CA PRO A 389 -14.25 -9.74 12.52
C PRO A 389 -14.91 -8.38 12.79
N THR A 390 -14.38 -7.59 13.71
CA THR A 390 -14.85 -6.22 13.98
C THR A 390 -14.20 -5.16 13.10
N MET A 391 -13.21 -5.56 12.32
CA MET A 391 -12.45 -4.72 11.39
C MET A 391 -12.58 -5.27 9.95
N ARG A 392 -11.49 -5.23 9.19
CA ARG A 392 -11.47 -5.66 7.80
C ARG A 392 -11.80 -7.13 7.61
N GLY A 393 -11.40 -7.99 8.55
CA GLY A 393 -11.68 -9.43 8.51
C GLY A 393 -13.16 -9.82 8.61
N GLY A 394 -14.03 -8.88 9.02
CA GLY A 394 -15.48 -9.07 9.03
C GLY A 394 -16.20 -8.72 7.73
N LEU A 395 -15.50 -8.17 6.74
CA LEU A 395 -16.09 -7.76 5.47
C LEU A 395 -16.11 -8.93 4.49
N THR A 396 -17.29 -9.22 3.95
CA THR A 396 -17.49 -10.28 2.95
C THR A 396 -17.29 -9.81 1.51
N GLY A 397 -17.42 -8.51 1.27
CA GLY A 397 -17.21 -7.91 -0.05
C GLY A 397 -15.91 -7.11 -0.09
N GLY A 398 -15.09 -7.32 -1.16
CA GLY A 398 -13.82 -6.64 -1.31
C GLY A 398 -12.77 -7.07 -0.28
N ALA A 399 -12.79 -8.35 0.09
CA ALA A 399 -11.85 -8.91 1.05
C ALA A 399 -10.41 -8.73 0.56
N VAL A 400 -9.54 -8.33 1.48
CA VAL A 400 -8.10 -8.24 1.26
C VAL A 400 -7.45 -9.35 2.06
N ASN A 401 -6.72 -10.22 1.37
CA ASN A 401 -6.07 -11.38 1.98
C ASN A 401 -4.65 -11.06 2.44
N GLY A 402 -4.01 -10.11 1.77
CA GLY A 402 -2.67 -9.69 2.16
C GLY A 402 -2.15 -8.50 1.38
N LEU A 403 -1.12 -7.89 1.95
CA LEU A 403 -0.36 -6.79 1.38
C LEU A 403 1.12 -7.15 1.42
N MET A 404 1.78 -7.11 0.28
CA MET A 404 3.23 -7.22 0.22
C MET A 404 3.87 -5.84 0.11
N VAL A 405 4.81 -5.58 0.98
CA VAL A 405 5.55 -4.33 1.08
C VAL A 405 7.03 -4.61 0.83
N PRO A 406 7.68 -3.88 -0.09
CA PRO A 406 9.10 -4.01 -0.28
C PRO A 406 9.86 -3.57 0.98
N ALA A 407 10.79 -4.41 1.43
CA ALA A 407 11.68 -4.09 2.53
C ALA A 407 12.85 -3.23 2.02
N GLY A 408 13.42 -2.44 2.91
CA GLY A 408 14.55 -1.59 2.57
C GLY A 408 14.21 -0.11 2.48
N SER A 409 15.14 0.65 1.95
CA SER A 409 15.03 2.10 1.87
C SER A 409 15.65 2.63 0.60
N THR A 410 15.04 3.68 0.06
CA THR A 410 15.61 4.45 -1.04
C THR A 410 16.25 5.75 -0.51
N THR A 411 17.22 6.27 -1.24
CA THR A 411 17.86 7.55 -0.91
C THR A 411 17.11 8.67 -1.59
N VAL A 412 16.57 9.59 -0.80
CA VAL A 412 15.87 10.79 -1.27
C VAL A 412 16.57 12.03 -0.72
N TYR A 413 16.73 13.06 -1.55
CA TYR A 413 17.22 14.34 -1.07
C TYR A 413 16.17 15.03 -0.22
N ASP A 414 16.50 15.32 1.03
CA ASP A 414 15.62 16.02 1.96
C ASP A 414 15.98 17.50 1.99
N GLN A 415 15.07 18.34 1.53
CA GLN A 415 15.29 19.81 1.50
C GLN A 415 15.41 20.41 2.91
N ILE A 416 14.73 19.82 3.90
CA ILE A 416 14.78 20.31 5.28
C ILE A 416 16.12 19.98 5.92
N LEU A 417 16.63 18.77 5.67
CA LEU A 417 17.93 18.32 6.21
C LEU A 417 19.13 18.76 5.36
N GLY A 418 18.90 19.25 4.13
CA GLY A 418 19.94 19.65 3.18
C GLY A 418 20.89 18.52 2.76
N LYS A 419 20.48 17.27 2.91
CA LYS A 419 21.28 16.07 2.58
C LYS A 419 20.41 14.90 2.15
N ASN A 420 21.06 13.92 1.53
CA ASN A 420 20.41 12.67 1.19
C ASN A 420 20.01 11.88 2.46
N ALA A 421 18.74 11.60 2.61
CA ALA A 421 18.19 10.76 3.67
C ALA A 421 17.74 9.43 3.12
N LYS A 422 18.05 8.34 3.83
CA LYS A 422 17.46 7.03 3.53
C LYS A 422 16.02 7.03 4.02
N ARG A 423 15.09 6.69 3.14
CA ARG A 423 13.65 6.62 3.46
C ARG A 423 13.11 5.25 3.11
N PRO A 424 12.34 4.61 4.01
CA PRO A 424 11.58 3.41 3.67
C PRO A 424 10.65 3.68 2.48
N PHE A 425 10.38 2.64 1.69
CA PHE A 425 9.43 2.74 0.57
C PHE A 425 8.03 3.11 1.04
N LEU A 426 7.64 2.66 2.22
CA LEU A 426 6.42 3.06 2.89
C LEU A 426 6.77 3.88 4.13
N HIS A 427 6.27 5.10 4.23
CA HIS A 427 6.47 5.95 5.41
C HIS A 427 5.29 6.90 5.61
N VAL A 428 5.16 7.38 6.84
CA VAL A 428 4.11 8.33 7.22
C VAL A 428 4.72 9.72 7.37
N ARG A 429 4.05 10.71 6.82
CA ARG A 429 4.36 12.14 7.00
C ARG A 429 3.32 12.74 7.93
N TYR A 430 3.76 13.34 9.02
CA TYR A 430 2.89 14.07 9.94
C TYR A 430 3.18 15.56 9.90
N ARG A 431 2.16 16.34 10.22
CA ARG A 431 2.30 17.79 10.24
C ARG A 431 3.06 18.25 11.48
N ALA A 432 4.15 18.95 11.27
CA ALA A 432 4.91 19.59 12.33
C ALA A 432 5.63 20.84 11.84
N SER A 433 5.68 21.85 12.68
CA SER A 433 6.47 23.05 12.52
C SER A 433 7.32 23.28 13.77
N GLU A 434 8.17 24.31 13.76
CA GLU A 434 8.98 24.68 14.95
C GLU A 434 8.12 25.05 16.15
N THR A 435 6.88 25.50 15.93
CA THR A 435 5.98 25.99 16.97
C THR A 435 4.92 24.96 17.38
N GLU A 436 4.58 24.02 16.51
CA GLU A 436 3.50 23.07 16.78
C GLU A 436 3.78 21.71 16.16
N ASP A 437 3.71 20.65 16.98
CA ASP A 437 3.76 19.26 16.55
C ASP A 437 2.35 18.65 16.60
N ARG A 438 1.86 18.18 15.43
CA ARG A 438 0.55 17.53 15.29
C ARG A 438 0.67 16.01 15.03
N ARG A 439 1.79 15.42 15.38
CA ARG A 439 1.99 13.98 15.28
C ARG A 439 1.02 13.21 16.15
N TYR A 440 0.96 13.61 17.42
CA TYR A 440 0.06 13.05 18.44
C TYR A 440 -0.17 14.12 19.51
N LYS A 441 -1.16 14.96 19.30
CA LYS A 441 -1.46 16.07 20.21
C LYS A 441 -2.60 15.69 21.16
N THR A 442 -2.36 15.85 22.45
CA THR A 442 -3.34 15.62 23.49
C THR A 442 -3.46 16.87 24.35
N TRP A 443 -4.68 17.29 24.66
CA TRP A 443 -4.94 18.39 25.58
C TRP A 443 -6.27 18.20 26.29
N ILE A 444 -6.38 18.81 27.45
CA ILE A 444 -7.57 18.73 28.30
C ILE A 444 -8.30 20.08 28.26
N THR A 445 -9.62 20.04 28.12
CA THR A 445 -10.52 21.19 28.17
C THR A 445 -11.63 20.93 29.19
N GLY A 446 -12.23 22.00 29.73
CA GLY A 446 -13.32 21.89 30.68
C GLY A 446 -13.11 22.71 31.92
N SER A 447 -13.90 22.48 32.99
CA SER A 447 -13.76 23.09 34.31
C SER A 447 -13.40 22.09 35.41
N ALA A 448 -13.49 20.79 35.13
CA ALA A 448 -13.14 19.68 36.03
C ALA A 448 -11.76 19.10 35.69
N GLY A 449 -11.17 18.28 36.57
CA GLY A 449 -9.90 17.58 36.31
C GLY A 449 -8.66 18.46 36.21
N GLY A 450 -8.70 19.69 36.75
CA GLY A 450 -7.58 20.64 36.70
C GLY A 450 -7.56 21.56 35.47
N ALA A 451 -8.38 21.31 34.49
CA ALA A 451 -8.59 22.23 33.36
C ALA A 451 -9.57 23.35 33.73
N ARG A 452 -9.29 24.59 33.33
CA ARG A 452 -10.16 25.74 33.56
C ARG A 452 -10.26 26.55 32.24
N THR A 453 -10.72 25.91 31.19
CA THR A 453 -10.78 26.48 29.82
C THR A 453 -12.19 26.82 29.40
N SER A 454 -13.21 26.30 30.07
CA SER A 454 -14.61 26.57 29.80
C SER A 454 -15.44 26.47 31.11
N ASP A 455 -16.68 26.94 31.07
CA ASP A 455 -17.67 26.87 32.17
C ASP A 455 -18.42 25.52 32.18
N LEU A 456 -18.17 24.63 31.24
CA LEU A 456 -18.74 23.28 31.23
C LEU A 456 -18.18 22.44 32.38
N ASP A 457 -19.05 21.97 33.28
CA ASP A 457 -18.66 21.08 34.38
C ASP A 457 -18.36 19.67 33.86
N ALA A 458 -17.26 19.55 33.14
CA ALA A 458 -16.75 18.32 32.60
C ALA A 458 -15.23 18.42 32.37
N MET A 459 -14.59 17.28 32.26
CA MET A 459 -13.24 17.15 31.74
C MET A 459 -13.33 16.50 30.36
N THR A 460 -12.79 17.14 29.34
CA THR A 460 -12.72 16.59 27.98
C THR A 460 -11.26 16.42 27.59
N VAL A 461 -10.86 15.19 27.37
CA VAL A 461 -9.54 14.85 26.82
C VAL A 461 -9.67 14.78 25.30
N ASN A 462 -8.89 15.58 24.61
CA ASN A 462 -8.92 15.68 23.16
C ASN A 462 -7.65 15.07 22.59
N PHE A 463 -7.81 14.26 21.54
CA PHE A 463 -6.74 13.65 20.74
C PHE A 463 -6.80 14.20 19.34
N LEU A 464 -5.63 14.50 18.76
CA LEU A 464 -5.52 14.99 17.41
C LEU A 464 -4.23 14.50 16.76
N SER A 465 -4.33 14.09 15.52
CA SER A 465 -3.17 13.85 14.65
C SER A 465 -3.49 14.31 13.23
N GLU A 466 -2.48 14.82 12.55
CA GLU A 466 -2.56 15.18 11.13
C GLU A 466 -1.43 14.51 10.39
N ARG A 467 -1.80 13.58 9.48
CA ARG A 467 -0.84 12.71 8.79
C ARG A 467 -1.30 12.27 7.42
N ALA A 468 -0.35 11.85 6.60
CA ALA A 468 -0.57 11.21 5.32
C ALA A 468 0.44 10.07 5.12
N VAL A 469 0.09 9.07 4.35
CA VAL A 469 1.02 8.02 3.95
C VAL A 469 1.71 8.39 2.64
N CYS A 470 2.99 8.04 2.52
CA CYS A 470 3.75 8.14 1.28
C CYS A 470 4.25 6.77 0.88
N THR A 471 3.94 6.37 -0.34
CA THR A 471 4.38 5.12 -0.95
C THR A 471 5.32 5.44 -2.10
N LEU A 472 6.60 5.15 -1.94
CA LEU A 472 7.60 5.33 -2.99
C LEU A 472 7.68 4.04 -3.81
N GLY A 473 7.58 4.14 -5.14
CA GLY A 473 7.62 2.99 -6.00
C GLY A 473 6.45 2.04 -5.78
N ALA A 474 5.23 2.54 -5.83
CA ALA A 474 4.01 1.75 -5.60
C ALA A 474 3.91 0.49 -6.49
N ASN A 475 4.56 0.50 -7.65
CA ASN A 475 4.68 -0.63 -8.55
C ASN A 475 5.45 -1.85 -7.99
N ASN A 476 6.14 -1.71 -6.87
CA ASN A 476 6.80 -2.80 -6.16
C ASN A 476 5.92 -3.40 -5.04
N PHE A 477 4.79 -2.78 -4.76
CA PHE A 477 3.82 -3.31 -3.79
C PHE A 477 2.86 -4.28 -4.47
N PHE A 478 2.33 -5.20 -3.69
CA PHE A 478 1.40 -6.22 -4.18
C PHE A 478 0.21 -6.35 -3.22
N LEU A 479 -1.00 -6.28 -3.76
CA LEU A 479 -2.24 -6.47 -3.02
C LEU A 479 -2.88 -7.79 -3.43
N PHE A 480 -3.13 -8.68 -2.45
CA PHE A 480 -3.83 -9.93 -2.64
C PHE A 480 -5.28 -9.77 -2.19
N ARG A 481 -6.21 -10.05 -3.08
CA ARG A 481 -7.64 -9.97 -2.80
C ARG A 481 -8.42 -11.05 -3.55
N ASP A 482 -9.62 -11.35 -3.04
CA ASP A 482 -10.57 -12.25 -3.70
C ASP A 482 -11.17 -11.65 -4.98
#